data_34ddd762c76f60f6ce5ff5f574773028
#
_entry.id   34ddd762c76f60f6ce5ff5f574773028
#
_cell.length_a   1.000
_cell.length_b   1.000
_cell.length_c   1.000
_cell.angle_alpha   90.00
_cell.angle_beta   90.00
_cell.angle_gamma   90.00
#
_symmetry.space_group_name_H-M   'P 1'
#
loop_
_entity.id
_entity.type
_entity.pdbx_description
1 polymer ?
#
loop_
_entity_poly.entity_id
_entity_poly.type
_entity_poly.pdbx_seq_one_letter_code
_entity_poly.pdbx_strand_id
1 'polypeptide(L)'
;MRKTKIICTLGPSTDKDGVLEELIKEGMNVARFNFSHGLHDEQKGRIDKLKEIRTRLNKPVAALLDTKGPEIRICEFANGKITLKEGQEFTLTADEIEGNEKIVSVTYKELYKDVKPGNSILIDDGLIGLEVKKIKGHDIVCTVINGGVLGNKKGVNLPGVEVNMPFISPKDHDDILFGIKEGYDFIAASFTRTAADVKEIRDILEKNGGHGIKIIAKIENQQGVDNIDSIIEAADGIMIARGDMGVEIPLEDVPVIQKDIIAKVYTAGKQVITATQMLDSMIKNPRPTRAETTDVANAIYQGTSAIMLSGETAAGKYPVEALKTMVKIAVRTEADVEYNKQFSIRTKEHEANMTAAISHATCMTAIDMNARAIIAITRSGNTARMVSKYRPGCQIIGCTPDERTYRQMNLVWGVTPIHMKEEYSMEILLLHATEAAEEKGYVKEGDVVVLTVGVPLGRSGNTNLLKATVVGEY
;
A
#
# COMPACT_ATOMS: atom_id res chain seq x y z
N MET A 1 -19.33 11.06 1.20
CA MET A 1 -18.02 11.02 0.51
C MET A 1 -17.25 9.84 1.05
N ARG A 2 -16.54 9.06 0.20
CA ARG A 2 -15.75 7.89 0.63
C ARG A 2 -14.47 8.31 1.36
N LYS A 3 -14.19 7.71 2.50
CA LYS A 3 -13.00 7.97 3.34
C LYS A 3 -11.86 6.99 3.07
N THR A 4 -12.15 5.68 2.92
CA THR A 4 -11.18 4.65 2.55
C THR A 4 -10.67 4.86 1.13
N LYS A 5 -9.35 4.83 0.94
CA LYS A 5 -8.72 5.06 -0.36
C LYS A 5 -8.69 3.79 -1.19
N ILE A 6 -8.62 3.92 -2.51
CA ILE A 6 -8.52 2.79 -3.42
C ILE A 6 -7.30 2.93 -4.30
N ILE A 7 -6.50 1.86 -4.34
CA ILE A 7 -5.33 1.69 -5.19
C ILE A 7 -5.71 0.75 -6.32
N CYS A 8 -5.40 1.12 -7.57
CA CYS A 8 -5.58 0.24 -8.72
C CYS A 8 -4.23 -0.04 -9.38
N THR A 9 -3.95 -1.31 -9.64
CA THR A 9 -2.75 -1.71 -10.36
C THR A 9 -2.95 -1.49 -11.85
N LEU A 10 -1.99 -0.81 -12.48
CA LEU A 10 -1.96 -0.61 -13.93
C LEU A 10 -1.36 -1.82 -14.64
N GLY A 11 -1.83 -2.09 -15.82
CA GLY A 11 -1.37 -3.20 -16.67
C GLY A 11 -2.13 -3.25 -17.99
N PRO A 12 -2.05 -4.36 -18.74
CA PRO A 12 -2.62 -4.47 -20.09
C PRO A 12 -4.11 -4.08 -20.19
N SER A 13 -4.92 -4.30 -19.14
CA SER A 13 -6.33 -3.92 -19.18
C SER A 13 -6.54 -2.42 -19.03
N THR A 14 -5.65 -1.72 -18.33
CA THR A 14 -5.70 -0.27 -18.17
C THR A 14 -5.01 0.48 -19.31
N ASP A 15 -4.21 -0.21 -20.14
CA ASP A 15 -3.56 0.36 -21.32
C ASP A 15 -4.57 0.63 -22.45
N LYS A 16 -5.75 -0.03 -22.41
CA LYS A 16 -6.85 0.18 -23.36
C LYS A 16 -7.35 1.61 -23.30
N ASP A 17 -7.81 2.11 -24.44
CA ASP A 17 -8.30 3.50 -24.57
C ASP A 17 -9.44 3.79 -23.61
N GLY A 18 -9.34 4.93 -22.91
CA GLY A 18 -10.35 5.43 -21.99
C GLY A 18 -10.38 4.77 -20.61
N VAL A 19 -9.84 3.55 -20.44
CA VAL A 19 -9.97 2.80 -19.17
C VAL A 19 -9.28 3.51 -18.01
N LEU A 20 -8.04 3.97 -18.18
CA LEU A 20 -7.31 4.68 -17.12
C LEU A 20 -8.05 5.98 -16.72
N GLU A 21 -8.57 6.71 -17.70
CA GLU A 21 -9.35 7.93 -17.44
C GLU A 21 -10.64 7.62 -16.65
N GLU A 22 -11.33 6.54 -17.00
CA GLU A 22 -12.55 6.14 -16.31
C GLU A 22 -12.24 5.69 -14.87
N LEU A 23 -11.15 4.95 -14.63
CA LEU A 23 -10.71 4.61 -13.28
C LEU A 23 -10.45 5.86 -12.41
N ILE A 24 -9.83 6.90 -12.99
CA ILE A 24 -9.60 8.16 -12.27
C ILE A 24 -10.92 8.86 -11.94
N LYS A 25 -11.87 8.91 -12.89
CA LYS A 25 -13.20 9.51 -12.68
C LYS A 25 -14.02 8.75 -11.64
N GLU A 26 -13.95 7.44 -11.64
CA GLU A 26 -14.69 6.55 -10.72
C GLU A 26 -14.08 6.44 -9.33
N GLY A 27 -12.94 7.09 -9.08
CA GLY A 27 -12.43 7.29 -7.74
C GLY A 27 -11.16 6.51 -7.38
N MET A 28 -10.34 6.12 -8.35
CA MET A 28 -8.97 5.67 -8.08
C MET A 28 -8.18 6.80 -7.41
N ASN A 29 -7.57 6.49 -6.26
CA ASN A 29 -6.75 7.44 -5.50
C ASN A 29 -5.27 7.31 -5.81
N VAL A 30 -4.79 6.09 -6.02
CA VAL A 30 -3.38 5.78 -6.29
C VAL A 30 -3.30 4.79 -7.43
N ALA A 31 -2.42 5.03 -8.38
CA ALA A 31 -2.05 4.11 -9.43
C ALA A 31 -0.80 3.34 -9.01
N ARG A 32 -0.90 2.00 -8.92
CA ARG A 32 0.22 1.11 -8.61
C ARG A 32 0.84 0.57 -9.89
N PHE A 33 2.15 0.66 -9.98
CA PHE A 33 2.99 0.15 -11.06
C PHE A 33 3.81 -1.02 -10.53
N ASN A 34 3.54 -2.23 -11.01
CA ASN A 34 4.25 -3.43 -10.58
C ASN A 34 5.52 -3.62 -11.39
N PHE A 35 6.69 -3.40 -10.79
CA PHE A 35 8.01 -3.54 -11.42
C PHE A 35 8.55 -4.98 -11.40
N SER A 36 7.80 -5.94 -10.83
CA SER A 36 8.10 -7.37 -11.03
C SER A 36 7.91 -7.78 -12.50
N HIS A 37 7.10 -7.01 -13.25
CA HIS A 37 6.76 -7.26 -14.65
C HIS A 37 6.98 -6.01 -15.50
N GLY A 38 7.27 -6.23 -16.79
CA GLY A 38 7.46 -5.16 -17.76
C GLY A 38 8.85 -4.51 -17.71
N LEU A 39 9.14 -3.74 -18.74
CA LEU A 39 10.39 -2.97 -18.88
C LEU A 39 10.14 -1.51 -18.49
N HIS A 40 11.21 -0.76 -18.25
CA HIS A 40 11.14 0.67 -17.92
C HIS A 40 10.37 1.48 -18.99
N ASP A 41 10.51 1.16 -20.27
CA ASP A 41 9.79 1.86 -21.35
C ASP A 41 8.27 1.70 -21.26
N GLU A 42 7.79 0.50 -20.91
CA GLU A 42 6.35 0.26 -20.68
C GLU A 42 5.84 1.05 -19.48
N GLN A 43 6.60 1.01 -18.37
CA GLN A 43 6.26 1.76 -17.16
C GLN A 43 6.31 3.27 -17.43
N LYS A 44 7.27 3.73 -18.27
CA LYS A 44 7.36 5.12 -18.71
C LYS A 44 6.11 5.56 -19.47
N GLY A 45 5.66 4.77 -20.43
CA GLY A 45 4.42 5.07 -21.16
C GLY A 45 3.21 5.20 -20.26
N ARG A 46 3.06 4.29 -19.27
CA ARG A 46 1.95 4.32 -18.30
C ARG A 46 2.02 5.53 -17.37
N ILE A 47 3.20 5.88 -16.83
CA ILE A 47 3.33 7.03 -15.92
C ILE A 47 3.10 8.34 -16.66
N ASP A 48 3.53 8.47 -17.90
CA ASP A 48 3.30 9.67 -18.71
C ASP A 48 1.80 9.85 -19.00
N LYS A 49 1.11 8.78 -19.38
CA LYS A 49 -0.35 8.76 -19.58
C LYS A 49 -1.10 9.13 -18.29
N LEU A 50 -0.67 8.61 -17.13
CA LEU A 50 -1.23 8.99 -15.84
C LEU A 50 -1.04 10.49 -15.56
N LYS A 51 0.16 11.03 -15.78
CA LYS A 51 0.47 12.46 -15.57
C LYS A 51 -0.39 13.36 -16.46
N GLU A 52 -0.54 13.01 -17.73
CA GLU A 52 -1.40 13.74 -18.67
C GLU A 52 -2.86 13.76 -18.18
N ILE A 53 -3.44 12.59 -17.93
CA ILE A 53 -4.86 12.47 -17.61
C ILE A 53 -5.18 13.13 -16.26
N ARG A 54 -4.38 12.89 -15.20
CA ARG A 54 -4.62 13.49 -13.88
C ARG A 54 -4.53 15.00 -13.89
N THR A 55 -3.62 15.58 -14.71
CA THR A 55 -3.49 17.03 -14.90
C THR A 55 -4.72 17.58 -15.62
N ARG A 56 -5.13 16.98 -16.73
CA ARG A 56 -6.31 17.39 -17.50
C ARG A 56 -7.60 17.30 -16.69
N LEU A 57 -7.74 16.28 -15.84
CA LEU A 57 -8.92 16.09 -14.98
C LEU A 57 -8.83 16.87 -13.66
N ASN A 58 -7.70 17.52 -13.37
CA ASN A 58 -7.41 18.15 -12.08
C ASN A 58 -7.67 17.19 -10.89
N LYS A 59 -7.13 15.98 -10.96
CA LYS A 59 -7.27 14.93 -9.94
C LYS A 59 -5.89 14.53 -9.38
N PRO A 60 -5.70 14.53 -8.04
CA PRO A 60 -4.39 14.26 -7.42
C PRO A 60 -4.07 12.76 -7.31
N VAL A 61 -4.23 12.00 -8.39
CA VAL A 61 -3.90 10.58 -8.36
C VAL A 61 -2.40 10.40 -8.17
N ALA A 62 -2.01 9.73 -7.08
CA ALA A 62 -0.62 9.45 -6.78
C ALA A 62 -0.10 8.24 -7.57
N ALA A 63 1.21 8.19 -7.79
CA ALA A 63 1.90 7.08 -8.41
C ALA A 63 2.70 6.29 -7.35
N LEU A 64 2.50 4.96 -7.30
CA LEU A 64 3.18 4.04 -6.41
C LEU A 64 3.96 3.02 -7.24
N LEU A 65 5.29 3.03 -7.08
CA LEU A 65 6.21 2.03 -7.63
C LEU A 65 6.29 0.85 -6.66
N ASP A 66 5.97 -0.35 -7.12
CA ASP A 66 6.05 -1.58 -6.33
C ASP A 66 7.24 -2.39 -6.82
N THR A 67 8.28 -2.52 -5.97
CA THR A 67 9.54 -3.21 -6.31
C THR A 67 9.32 -4.71 -6.45
N LYS A 68 10.24 -5.38 -7.15
CA LYS A 68 10.23 -6.84 -7.23
C LYS A 68 10.58 -7.48 -5.88
N GLY A 69 11.57 -6.92 -5.20
CA GLY A 69 12.12 -7.44 -3.95
C GLY A 69 12.93 -8.73 -4.10
N PRO A 70 13.42 -9.29 -2.99
CA PRO A 70 14.28 -10.47 -2.93
C PRO A 70 13.50 -11.78 -3.12
N GLU A 71 12.96 -12.01 -4.32
CA GLU A 71 12.19 -13.18 -4.67
C GLU A 71 13.10 -14.32 -5.16
N ILE A 72 12.85 -15.52 -4.63
CA ILE A 72 13.50 -16.76 -5.08
C ILE A 72 12.61 -17.44 -6.12
N ARG A 73 13.21 -17.91 -7.22
CA ARG A 73 12.49 -18.65 -8.28
C ARG A 73 13.26 -19.89 -8.68
N ILE A 74 12.54 -20.93 -9.15
CA ILE A 74 13.15 -21.99 -9.95
C ILE A 74 13.50 -21.45 -11.34
N CYS A 75 14.48 -22.07 -12.00
CA CYS A 75 14.87 -21.75 -13.35
C CYS A 75 13.99 -22.49 -14.40
N GLU A 76 14.55 -22.76 -15.57
CA GLU A 76 13.81 -23.32 -16.70
C GLU A 76 13.96 -24.85 -16.78
N PHE A 77 12.92 -25.51 -17.30
CA PHE A 77 12.91 -26.90 -17.65
C PHE A 77 13.10 -27.07 -19.16
N ALA A 78 13.79 -28.10 -19.57
CA ALA A 78 14.03 -28.44 -20.97
C ALA A 78 12.77 -28.45 -21.83
N ASN A 79 11.65 -28.94 -21.28
CA ASN A 79 10.37 -29.03 -21.97
C ASN A 79 9.34 -27.94 -21.53
N GLY A 80 9.80 -26.87 -20.86
CA GLY A 80 8.96 -25.77 -20.39
C GLY A 80 8.11 -26.10 -19.15
N LYS A 81 7.82 -27.37 -18.89
CA LYS A 81 7.09 -27.85 -17.72
C LYS A 81 7.36 -29.32 -17.44
N ILE A 82 7.17 -29.72 -16.20
CA ILE A 82 7.25 -31.09 -15.72
C ILE A 82 6.01 -31.44 -14.90
N THR A 83 5.86 -32.72 -14.53
CA THR A 83 4.83 -33.16 -13.58
C THR A 83 5.52 -33.90 -12.44
N LEU A 84 5.34 -33.40 -11.21
CA LEU A 84 5.83 -34.01 -9.98
C LEU A 84 4.75 -34.88 -9.36
N LYS A 85 5.16 -36.03 -8.78
CA LYS A 85 4.25 -36.97 -8.09
C LYS A 85 4.57 -36.94 -6.58
N GLU A 86 3.55 -37.11 -5.77
CA GLU A 86 3.69 -37.25 -4.33
C GLU A 86 4.62 -38.42 -3.97
N GLY A 87 5.49 -38.22 -2.97
CA GLY A 87 6.51 -39.18 -2.54
C GLY A 87 7.75 -39.24 -3.43
N GLN A 88 7.78 -38.59 -4.57
CA GLN A 88 8.92 -38.52 -5.46
C GLN A 88 10.06 -37.72 -4.82
N GLU A 89 11.33 -38.13 -5.07
CA GLU A 89 12.48 -37.31 -4.74
C GLU A 89 12.68 -36.25 -5.83
N PHE A 90 12.85 -34.98 -5.44
CA PHE A 90 13.12 -33.84 -6.32
C PHE A 90 14.19 -32.95 -5.71
N THR A 91 15.12 -32.49 -6.53
CA THR A 91 16.28 -31.72 -6.06
C THR A 91 16.22 -30.28 -6.57
N LEU A 92 16.42 -29.32 -5.65
CA LEU A 92 16.72 -27.93 -5.98
C LEU A 92 18.24 -27.74 -5.88
N THR A 93 18.88 -27.14 -6.89
CA THR A 93 20.32 -26.98 -6.90
C THR A 93 20.74 -25.53 -7.16
N ALA A 94 21.87 -25.13 -6.57
CA ALA A 94 22.51 -23.85 -6.86
C ALA A 94 23.27 -23.86 -8.20
N ASP A 95 23.60 -25.03 -8.71
CA ASP A 95 24.32 -25.19 -9.98
C ASP A 95 23.44 -24.79 -11.15
N GLU A 96 24.03 -24.19 -12.19
CA GLU A 96 23.30 -23.79 -13.38
C GLU A 96 23.11 -24.99 -14.32
N ILE A 97 21.91 -25.52 -14.31
CA ILE A 97 21.51 -26.67 -15.15
C ILE A 97 20.16 -26.41 -15.80
N GLU A 98 19.92 -27.08 -16.91
CA GLU A 98 18.58 -27.22 -17.46
C GLU A 98 17.80 -28.24 -16.66
N GLY A 99 16.63 -27.84 -16.13
CA GLY A 99 15.82 -28.66 -15.22
C GLY A 99 15.09 -29.81 -15.92
N ASN A 100 14.77 -30.83 -15.14
CA ASN A 100 14.00 -32.00 -15.56
C ASN A 100 13.13 -32.54 -14.38
N GLU A 101 12.52 -33.72 -14.52
CA GLU A 101 11.64 -34.33 -13.51
C GLU A 101 12.35 -34.68 -12.18
N LYS A 102 13.67 -34.57 -12.10
CA LYS A 102 14.45 -34.94 -10.88
C LYS A 102 15.14 -33.76 -10.22
N ILE A 103 15.46 -32.70 -11.00
CA ILE A 103 16.29 -31.60 -10.52
C ILE A 103 16.01 -30.29 -11.28
N VAL A 104 16.11 -29.15 -10.59
CA VAL A 104 16.04 -27.83 -11.20
C VAL A 104 16.94 -26.83 -10.46
N SER A 105 17.52 -25.87 -11.20
CA SER A 105 18.26 -24.76 -10.61
C SER A 105 17.34 -23.77 -9.93
N VAL A 106 17.87 -23.09 -8.89
CA VAL A 106 17.22 -21.93 -8.26
C VAL A 106 18.01 -20.65 -8.48
N THR A 107 17.32 -19.50 -8.46
CA THR A 107 17.93 -18.18 -8.64
C THR A 107 18.83 -17.77 -7.46
N TYR A 108 18.45 -18.14 -6.25
CA TYR A 108 19.24 -17.87 -5.05
C TYR A 108 20.26 -18.99 -4.80
N LYS A 109 21.52 -18.70 -5.13
CA LYS A 109 22.61 -19.71 -5.16
C LYS A 109 23.06 -20.19 -3.78
N GLU A 110 22.72 -19.47 -2.71
CA GLU A 110 23.06 -19.85 -1.33
C GLU A 110 21.91 -20.49 -0.55
N LEU A 111 20.77 -20.80 -1.22
CA LEU A 111 19.58 -21.39 -0.59
C LEU A 111 19.89 -22.62 0.26
N TYR A 112 20.84 -23.45 -0.19
CA TYR A 112 21.27 -24.66 0.54
C TYR A 112 21.90 -24.38 1.92
N LYS A 113 22.33 -23.13 2.19
CA LYS A 113 22.87 -22.70 3.49
C LYS A 113 21.78 -22.31 4.47
N ASP A 114 20.64 -21.84 3.95
CA ASP A 114 19.55 -21.28 4.78
C ASP A 114 18.54 -22.37 5.18
N VAL A 115 18.40 -23.45 4.40
CA VAL A 115 17.43 -24.52 4.67
C VAL A 115 18.06 -25.70 5.43
N LYS A 116 17.22 -26.45 6.15
CA LYS A 116 17.60 -27.64 6.95
C LYS A 116 16.65 -28.81 6.65
N PRO A 117 17.06 -30.07 6.88
CA PRO A 117 16.15 -31.21 6.86
C PRO A 117 14.90 -30.95 7.72
N GLY A 118 13.72 -31.23 7.16
CA GLY A 118 12.42 -30.97 7.78
C GLY A 118 11.80 -29.61 7.41
N ASN A 119 12.56 -28.68 6.78
CA ASN A 119 11.96 -27.44 6.28
C ASN A 119 11.02 -27.72 5.11
N SER A 120 9.92 -26.97 5.05
CA SER A 120 9.02 -26.94 3.90
C SER A 120 9.51 -25.95 2.85
N ILE A 121 9.41 -26.33 1.57
CA ILE A 121 9.62 -25.45 0.43
C ILE A 121 8.35 -25.51 -0.42
N LEU A 122 7.75 -24.34 -0.67
CA LEU A 122 6.56 -24.20 -1.47
C LEU A 122 6.92 -23.58 -2.82
N ILE A 123 6.34 -24.09 -3.91
CA ILE A 123 6.60 -23.59 -5.26
C ILE A 123 5.25 -23.31 -5.94
N ASP A 124 5.22 -22.26 -6.79
CA ASP A 124 4.02 -21.82 -7.54
C ASP A 124 2.85 -21.52 -6.60
N ASP A 125 3.05 -20.52 -5.70
CA ASP A 125 2.08 -20.06 -4.69
C ASP A 125 1.54 -21.18 -3.80
N GLY A 126 2.38 -22.18 -3.50
CA GLY A 126 2.05 -23.32 -2.64
C GLY A 126 1.34 -24.47 -3.34
N LEU A 127 1.16 -24.43 -4.68
CA LEU A 127 0.57 -25.54 -5.44
C LEU A 127 1.45 -26.78 -5.42
N ILE A 128 2.77 -26.65 -5.29
CA ILE A 128 3.73 -27.73 -5.13
C ILE A 128 4.37 -27.60 -3.77
N GLY A 129 4.27 -28.65 -2.95
CA GLY A 129 4.89 -28.73 -1.62
C GLY A 129 6.04 -29.72 -1.61
N LEU A 130 7.19 -29.28 -1.10
CA LEU A 130 8.39 -30.10 -0.90
C LEU A 130 8.80 -30.08 0.57
N GLU A 131 9.36 -31.18 1.07
CA GLU A 131 10.04 -31.25 2.37
C GLU A 131 11.52 -31.56 2.16
N VAL A 132 12.39 -30.77 2.75
CA VAL A 132 13.84 -30.98 2.68
C VAL A 132 14.22 -32.27 3.42
N LYS A 133 14.78 -33.23 2.70
CA LYS A 133 15.27 -34.53 3.26
C LYS A 133 16.71 -34.45 3.68
N LYS A 134 17.56 -33.86 2.86
CA LYS A 134 19.02 -33.74 3.11
C LYS A 134 19.63 -32.71 2.17
N ILE A 135 20.80 -32.20 2.56
CA ILE A 135 21.63 -31.32 1.76
C ILE A 135 22.90 -32.06 1.37
N LYS A 136 23.29 -32.00 0.08
CA LYS A 136 24.50 -32.59 -0.48
C LYS A 136 25.25 -31.55 -1.31
N GLY A 137 26.30 -30.95 -0.74
CA GLY A 137 26.98 -29.83 -1.43
C GLY A 137 26.03 -28.69 -1.74
N HIS A 138 25.76 -28.39 -3.00
CA HIS A 138 24.86 -27.35 -3.44
C HIS A 138 23.42 -27.85 -3.72
N ASP A 139 23.18 -29.15 -3.48
CA ASP A 139 21.90 -29.80 -3.76
C ASP A 139 21.02 -29.90 -2.52
N ILE A 140 19.81 -29.44 -2.62
CA ILE A 140 18.74 -29.58 -1.64
C ILE A 140 17.84 -30.71 -2.11
N VAL A 141 18.02 -31.89 -1.54
CA VAL A 141 17.24 -33.09 -1.90
C VAL A 141 15.96 -33.09 -1.08
N CYS A 142 14.81 -33.03 -1.77
CA CYS A 142 13.50 -32.95 -1.15
C CYS A 142 12.63 -34.17 -1.49
N THR A 143 11.62 -34.40 -0.66
CA THR A 143 10.49 -35.27 -0.96
C THR A 143 9.31 -34.41 -1.39
N VAL A 144 8.64 -34.75 -2.46
CA VAL A 144 7.40 -34.08 -2.91
C VAL A 144 6.26 -34.49 -1.99
N ILE A 145 5.70 -33.51 -1.28
CA ILE A 145 4.55 -33.69 -0.38
C ILE A 145 3.23 -33.51 -1.14
N ASN A 146 3.17 -32.47 -1.97
CA ASN A 146 2.06 -32.20 -2.85
C ASN A 146 2.58 -32.02 -4.27
N GLY A 147 2.18 -32.91 -5.19
CA GLY A 147 2.62 -32.92 -6.57
C GLY A 147 1.67 -32.16 -7.50
N GLY A 148 2.09 -32.00 -8.77
CA GLY A 148 1.31 -31.32 -9.78
C GLY A 148 2.15 -30.95 -11.00
N VAL A 149 1.57 -30.15 -11.91
CA VAL A 149 2.28 -29.61 -13.06
C VAL A 149 3.06 -28.39 -12.62
N LEU A 150 4.38 -28.38 -12.86
CA LEU A 150 5.29 -27.30 -12.52
C LEU A 150 5.90 -26.70 -13.79
N GLY A 151 5.66 -25.39 -14.02
CA GLY A 151 6.20 -24.63 -15.14
C GLY A 151 7.51 -23.91 -14.81
N ASN A 152 8.07 -23.23 -15.81
CA ASN A 152 9.29 -22.43 -15.67
C ASN A 152 9.12 -21.22 -14.75
N LYS A 153 10.22 -20.80 -14.10
CA LYS A 153 10.37 -19.51 -13.40
C LYS A 153 9.34 -19.27 -12.28
N LYS A 154 8.84 -20.35 -11.66
CA LYS A 154 7.89 -20.26 -10.56
C LYS A 154 8.55 -19.79 -9.27
N GLY A 155 7.83 -19.03 -8.47
CA GLY A 155 8.26 -18.55 -7.15
C GLY A 155 8.52 -19.71 -6.20
N VAL A 156 9.49 -19.51 -5.30
CA VAL A 156 9.87 -20.43 -4.24
C VAL A 156 9.69 -19.71 -2.90
N ASN A 157 8.85 -20.24 -2.04
CA ASN A 157 8.57 -19.73 -0.71
C ASN A 157 9.13 -20.70 0.35
N LEU A 158 9.57 -20.17 1.46
CA LEU A 158 10.29 -20.89 2.52
C LEU A 158 9.65 -20.62 3.89
N PRO A 159 8.46 -21.17 4.19
CA PRO A 159 7.77 -20.90 5.43
C PRO A 159 8.65 -21.14 6.66
N GLY A 160 8.77 -20.11 7.51
CA GLY A 160 9.54 -20.19 8.76
C GLY A 160 11.06 -20.26 8.61
N VAL A 161 11.62 -20.00 7.42
CA VAL A 161 13.07 -19.99 7.18
C VAL A 161 13.57 -18.54 7.03
N GLU A 162 14.56 -18.16 7.82
CA GLU A 162 15.30 -16.91 7.60
C GLU A 162 16.20 -17.01 6.38
N VAL A 163 15.99 -16.12 5.41
CA VAL A 163 16.77 -16.09 4.16
C VAL A 163 17.78 -14.96 4.22
N ASN A 164 19.08 -15.29 4.03
CA ASN A 164 20.19 -14.34 4.07
C ASN A 164 20.48 -13.67 2.71
N MET A 165 19.45 -13.42 1.92
CA MET A 165 19.58 -12.78 0.62
C MET A 165 19.60 -11.25 0.77
N PRO A 166 20.46 -10.52 -0.02
CA PRO A 166 20.43 -9.06 -0.06
C PRO A 166 19.01 -8.55 -0.34
N PHE A 167 18.61 -7.50 0.36
CA PHE A 167 17.26 -6.97 0.22
C PHE A 167 17.07 -6.23 -1.10
N ILE A 168 18.01 -5.39 -1.48
CA ILE A 168 17.98 -4.65 -2.75
C ILE A 168 18.80 -5.39 -3.83
N SER A 169 18.12 -5.86 -4.85
CA SER A 169 18.76 -6.37 -6.06
C SER A 169 19.27 -5.23 -6.95
N PRO A 170 20.22 -5.48 -7.87
CA PRO A 170 20.62 -4.49 -8.88
C PRO A 170 19.41 -3.95 -9.67
N LYS A 171 18.44 -4.81 -9.99
CA LYS A 171 17.20 -4.41 -10.66
C LYS A 171 16.36 -3.47 -9.80
N ASP A 172 16.14 -3.80 -8.52
CA ASP A 172 15.37 -2.94 -7.63
C ASP A 172 16.03 -1.59 -7.43
N HIS A 173 17.36 -1.55 -7.35
CA HIS A 173 18.12 -0.32 -7.30
C HIS A 173 17.85 0.56 -8.54
N ASP A 174 17.95 -0.03 -9.74
CA ASP A 174 17.69 0.69 -10.99
C ASP A 174 16.22 1.13 -11.10
N ASP A 175 15.27 0.30 -10.65
CA ASP A 175 13.84 0.63 -10.60
C ASP A 175 13.58 1.82 -9.65
N ILE A 176 14.26 1.88 -8.50
CA ILE A 176 14.14 3.01 -7.56
C ILE A 176 14.71 4.29 -8.18
N LEU A 177 15.85 4.23 -8.85
CA LEU A 177 16.41 5.38 -9.56
C LEU A 177 15.49 5.87 -10.68
N PHE A 178 14.90 4.95 -11.43
CA PHE A 178 13.87 5.27 -12.40
C PHE A 178 12.66 5.96 -11.73
N GLY A 179 12.21 5.45 -10.58
CA GLY A 179 11.11 6.04 -9.80
C GLY A 179 11.41 7.48 -9.35
N ILE A 180 12.64 7.77 -8.93
CA ILE A 180 13.10 9.13 -8.58
C ILE A 180 13.02 10.04 -9.80
N LYS A 181 13.61 9.60 -10.93
CA LYS A 181 13.63 10.34 -12.20
C LYS A 181 12.23 10.66 -12.71
N GLU A 182 11.34 9.68 -12.68
CA GLU A 182 9.97 9.83 -13.18
C GLU A 182 9.03 10.47 -12.17
N GLY A 183 9.49 10.78 -10.95
CA GLY A 183 8.72 11.52 -9.95
C GLY A 183 7.56 10.73 -9.36
N TYR A 184 7.78 9.48 -9.03
CA TYR A 184 6.83 8.68 -8.24
C TYR A 184 6.64 9.29 -6.86
N ASP A 185 5.45 9.07 -6.28
CA ASP A 185 5.06 9.60 -4.98
C ASP A 185 5.36 8.63 -3.85
N PHE A 186 5.31 7.31 -4.15
CA PHE A 186 5.53 6.22 -3.21
C PHE A 186 6.39 5.11 -3.81
N ILE A 187 7.15 4.41 -2.95
CA ILE A 187 7.77 3.12 -3.23
C ILE A 187 7.17 2.09 -2.27
N ALA A 188 6.58 1.03 -2.81
CA ALA A 188 6.19 -0.15 -2.05
C ALA A 188 7.34 -1.15 -2.08
N ALA A 189 7.88 -1.45 -0.89
CA ALA A 189 9.06 -2.28 -0.69
C ALA A 189 8.66 -3.74 -0.49
N SER A 190 8.78 -4.57 -1.51
CA SER A 190 8.39 -5.98 -1.47
C SER A 190 9.30 -6.80 -0.55
N PHE A 191 8.71 -7.77 0.14
CA PHE A 191 9.38 -8.71 1.04
C PHE A 191 10.20 -8.03 2.15
N THR A 192 9.72 -6.91 2.70
CA THR A 192 10.35 -6.24 3.83
C THR A 192 10.38 -7.17 5.05
N ARG A 193 11.57 -7.41 5.61
CA ARG A 193 11.82 -8.29 6.75
C ARG A 193 12.15 -7.52 8.02
N THR A 194 12.82 -6.36 7.89
CA THR A 194 13.36 -5.59 9.01
C THR A 194 13.29 -4.07 8.74
N ALA A 195 13.48 -3.28 9.80
CA ALA A 195 13.66 -1.83 9.70
C ALA A 195 14.92 -1.45 8.87
N ALA A 196 15.94 -2.30 8.83
CA ALA A 196 17.15 -2.06 8.04
C ALA A 196 16.86 -2.10 6.55
N ASP A 197 15.94 -2.97 6.09
CA ASP A 197 15.52 -3.05 4.69
C ASP A 197 14.86 -1.72 4.24
N VAL A 198 14.01 -1.15 5.10
CA VAL A 198 13.38 0.16 4.85
C VAL A 198 14.42 1.28 4.80
N LYS A 199 15.41 1.23 5.69
CA LYS A 199 16.48 2.22 5.75
C LYS A 199 17.37 2.14 4.50
N GLU A 200 17.64 0.96 3.96
CA GLU A 200 18.42 0.79 2.73
C GLU A 200 17.76 1.53 1.56
N ILE A 201 16.43 1.42 1.39
CA ILE A 201 15.70 2.21 0.39
C ILE A 201 15.78 3.70 0.70
N ARG A 202 15.61 4.10 1.97
CA ARG A 202 15.71 5.51 2.38
C ARG A 202 17.05 6.11 1.99
N ASP A 203 18.14 5.39 2.24
CA ASP A 203 19.50 5.82 1.92
C ASP A 203 19.68 6.00 0.40
N ILE A 204 19.09 5.11 -0.43
CA ILE A 204 19.11 5.26 -1.90
C ILE A 204 18.34 6.52 -2.31
N LEU A 205 17.16 6.74 -1.75
CA LEU A 205 16.34 7.93 -2.05
C LEU A 205 17.06 9.22 -1.68
N GLU A 206 17.67 9.29 -0.51
CA GLU A 206 18.38 10.46 -0.01
C GLU A 206 19.61 10.79 -0.87
N LYS A 207 20.41 9.78 -1.22
CA LYS A 207 21.62 9.95 -2.05
C LYS A 207 21.31 10.40 -3.48
N ASN A 208 20.10 10.14 -3.98
CA ASN A 208 19.73 10.39 -5.37
C ASN A 208 18.63 11.45 -5.54
N GLY A 209 18.36 12.27 -4.53
CA GLY A 209 17.40 13.38 -4.62
C GLY A 209 15.93 12.98 -4.50
N GLY A 210 15.64 11.77 -4.03
CA GLY A 210 14.29 11.24 -3.81
C GLY A 210 13.69 11.56 -2.43
N HIS A 211 14.20 12.54 -1.69
CA HIS A 211 13.85 12.85 -0.27
C HIS A 211 12.35 12.95 0.01
N GLY A 212 11.54 13.34 -0.97
CA GLY A 212 10.09 13.49 -0.78
C GLY A 212 9.29 12.22 -1.07
N ILE A 213 9.90 11.14 -1.56
CA ILE A 213 9.21 9.88 -1.86
C ILE A 213 8.97 9.10 -0.57
N LYS A 214 7.74 8.60 -0.38
CA LYS A 214 7.32 7.85 0.79
C LYS A 214 7.51 6.36 0.60
N ILE A 215 7.91 5.64 1.65
CA ILE A 215 8.14 4.19 1.62
C ILE A 215 6.97 3.47 2.30
N ILE A 216 6.35 2.55 1.58
CA ILE A 216 5.33 1.63 2.07
C ILE A 216 5.97 0.25 2.18
N ALA A 217 6.23 -0.22 3.40
CA ALA A 217 6.80 -1.56 3.61
C ALA A 217 5.71 -2.62 3.39
N LYS A 218 5.99 -3.64 2.57
CA LYS A 218 5.08 -4.75 2.34
C LYS A 218 5.42 -5.90 3.29
N ILE A 219 4.42 -6.35 4.05
CA ILE A 219 4.54 -7.46 4.97
C ILE A 219 3.99 -8.71 4.29
N GLU A 220 4.89 -9.64 3.98
CA GLU A 220 4.66 -10.78 3.09
C GLU A 220 5.19 -12.10 3.67
N ASN A 221 5.91 -12.04 4.82
CA ASN A 221 6.55 -13.20 5.45
C ASN A 221 6.55 -13.10 6.98
N GLN A 222 6.87 -14.20 7.66
CA GLN A 222 6.87 -14.27 9.13
C GLN A 222 7.86 -13.28 9.75
N GLN A 223 9.07 -13.13 9.19
CA GLN A 223 10.09 -12.23 9.73
C GLN A 223 9.62 -10.76 9.71
N GLY A 224 8.88 -10.34 8.66
CA GLY A 224 8.25 -9.01 8.61
C GLY A 224 7.16 -8.84 9.67
N VAL A 225 6.40 -9.88 9.98
CA VAL A 225 5.41 -9.88 11.08
C VAL A 225 6.08 -9.76 12.42
N ASP A 226 7.14 -10.54 12.68
CA ASP A 226 7.86 -10.54 13.95
C ASP A 226 8.54 -9.19 14.23
N ASN A 227 9.00 -8.50 13.18
CA ASN A 227 9.67 -7.19 13.27
C ASN A 227 8.72 -6.00 13.02
N ILE A 228 7.40 -6.21 13.01
CA ILE A 228 6.42 -5.22 12.55
C ILE A 228 6.55 -3.87 13.24
N ASP A 229 6.79 -3.82 14.54
CA ASP A 229 6.84 -2.57 15.29
C ASP A 229 8.02 -1.69 14.83
N SER A 230 9.20 -2.27 14.64
CA SER A 230 10.37 -1.56 14.12
C SER A 230 10.23 -1.15 12.66
N ILE A 231 9.55 -1.97 11.86
CA ILE A 231 9.23 -1.63 10.45
C ILE A 231 8.24 -0.47 10.39
N ILE A 232 7.19 -0.48 11.23
CA ILE A 232 6.24 0.63 11.33
C ILE A 232 6.96 1.92 11.69
N GLU A 233 7.93 1.89 12.60
CA GLU A 233 8.70 3.07 12.98
C GLU A 233 9.50 3.64 11.79
N ALA A 234 10.18 2.79 11.01
CA ALA A 234 11.06 3.18 9.90
C ALA A 234 10.31 3.60 8.62
N ALA A 235 9.18 2.96 8.30
CA ALA A 235 8.40 3.17 7.08
C ALA A 235 7.42 4.34 7.20
N ASP A 236 6.94 4.86 6.07
CA ASP A 236 5.87 5.88 6.02
C ASP A 236 4.46 5.26 6.03
N GLY A 237 4.37 3.97 5.72
CA GLY A 237 3.14 3.17 5.77
C GLY A 237 3.43 1.69 5.58
N ILE A 238 2.40 0.87 5.73
CA ILE A 238 2.48 -0.60 5.64
C ILE A 238 1.47 -1.09 4.59
N MET A 239 1.87 -2.09 3.81
CA MET A 239 0.95 -2.87 2.95
C MET A 239 0.92 -4.32 3.45
N ILE A 240 -0.26 -4.80 3.77
CA ILE A 240 -0.52 -6.21 4.10
C ILE A 240 -0.81 -6.93 2.79
N ALA A 241 0.19 -7.62 2.25
CA ALA A 241 0.11 -8.31 0.97
C ALA A 241 -0.28 -9.78 1.21
N ARG A 242 -1.58 -10.01 1.36
CA ARG A 242 -2.15 -11.27 1.85
C ARG A 242 -1.91 -12.46 0.94
N GLY A 243 -1.67 -12.24 -0.36
CA GLY A 243 -1.37 -13.30 -1.32
C GLY A 243 -0.07 -14.02 -0.94
N ASP A 244 1.03 -13.27 -0.90
CA ASP A 244 2.35 -13.80 -0.57
C ASP A 244 2.42 -14.21 0.92
N MET A 245 1.83 -13.41 1.81
CA MET A 245 1.72 -13.74 3.24
C MET A 245 1.04 -15.08 3.48
N GLY A 246 -0.04 -15.41 2.76
CA GLY A 246 -0.78 -16.67 2.94
C GLY A 246 -0.07 -17.89 2.37
N VAL A 247 1.05 -17.71 1.66
CA VAL A 247 1.95 -18.81 1.27
C VAL A 247 3.04 -19.03 2.33
N GLU A 248 3.50 -17.95 2.97
CA GLU A 248 4.59 -17.98 3.96
C GLU A 248 4.10 -18.26 5.40
N ILE A 249 2.84 -17.99 5.70
CA ILE A 249 2.23 -18.05 7.03
C ILE A 249 0.98 -18.94 6.96
N PRO A 250 0.64 -19.70 8.03
CA PRO A 250 -0.61 -20.46 8.06
C PRO A 250 -1.82 -19.59 7.72
N LEU A 251 -2.68 -20.07 6.83
CA LEU A 251 -3.81 -19.29 6.29
C LEU A 251 -4.76 -18.78 7.38
N GLU A 252 -4.95 -19.59 8.45
CA GLU A 252 -5.79 -19.25 9.61
C GLU A 252 -5.23 -18.08 10.42
N ASP A 253 -3.92 -17.81 10.39
CA ASP A 253 -3.28 -16.72 11.12
C ASP A 253 -3.36 -15.38 10.37
N VAL A 254 -3.48 -15.40 9.04
CA VAL A 254 -3.49 -14.19 8.20
C VAL A 254 -4.55 -13.17 8.64
N PRO A 255 -5.83 -13.53 8.92
CA PRO A 255 -6.83 -12.57 9.38
C PRO A 255 -6.52 -11.95 10.74
N VAL A 256 -5.88 -12.71 11.64
CA VAL A 256 -5.48 -12.26 12.98
C VAL A 256 -4.32 -11.26 12.85
N ILE A 257 -3.30 -11.60 12.08
CA ILE A 257 -2.13 -10.76 11.79
C ILE A 257 -2.60 -9.46 11.09
N GLN A 258 -3.48 -9.56 10.10
CA GLN A 258 -4.04 -8.37 9.43
C GLN A 258 -4.67 -7.40 10.42
N LYS A 259 -5.51 -7.90 11.32
CA LYS A 259 -6.18 -7.09 12.33
C LYS A 259 -5.19 -6.41 13.28
N ASP A 260 -4.16 -7.13 13.73
CA ASP A 260 -3.11 -6.61 14.61
C ASP A 260 -2.29 -5.53 13.92
N ILE A 261 -1.80 -5.78 12.70
CA ILE A 261 -1.04 -4.81 11.92
C ILE A 261 -1.86 -3.55 11.66
N ILE A 262 -3.14 -3.67 11.28
CA ILE A 262 -4.02 -2.51 11.07
C ILE A 262 -4.10 -1.68 12.36
N ALA A 263 -4.28 -2.31 13.51
CA ALA A 263 -4.37 -1.62 14.81
C ALA A 263 -3.06 -0.89 15.16
N LYS A 264 -1.92 -1.54 15.00
CA LYS A 264 -0.58 -0.96 15.27
C LYS A 264 -0.27 0.22 14.36
N VAL A 265 -0.48 0.08 13.04
CA VAL A 265 -0.22 1.16 12.06
C VAL A 265 -1.16 2.33 12.28
N TYR A 266 -2.41 2.06 12.59
CA TYR A 266 -3.39 3.06 12.98
C TYR A 266 -2.92 3.87 14.21
N THR A 267 -2.50 3.17 15.28
CA THR A 267 -2.00 3.79 16.51
C THR A 267 -0.77 4.67 16.22
N ALA A 268 0.14 4.22 15.36
CA ALA A 268 1.28 5.00 14.90
C ALA A 268 0.90 6.21 14.02
N GLY A 269 -0.37 6.35 13.63
CA GLY A 269 -0.85 7.43 12.76
C GLY A 269 -0.30 7.34 11.33
N LYS A 270 0.07 6.15 10.88
CA LYS A 270 0.57 5.88 9.53
C LYS A 270 -0.52 5.27 8.65
N GLN A 271 -0.21 5.06 7.36
CA GLN A 271 -1.18 4.50 6.42
C GLN A 271 -1.03 2.98 6.33
N VAL A 272 -2.13 2.26 6.38
CA VAL A 272 -2.17 0.81 6.15
C VAL A 272 -3.00 0.49 4.91
N ILE A 273 -2.45 -0.37 4.06
CA ILE A 273 -3.08 -0.81 2.82
C ILE A 273 -3.38 -2.30 2.96
N THR A 274 -4.64 -2.70 2.80
CA THR A 274 -5.02 -4.11 2.68
C THR A 274 -5.05 -4.48 1.20
N ALA A 275 -4.22 -5.46 0.83
CA ALA A 275 -3.92 -5.75 -0.56
C ALA A 275 -4.12 -7.24 -0.89
N THR A 276 -4.27 -7.52 -2.18
CA THR A 276 -4.39 -8.84 -2.83
C THR A 276 -5.68 -9.60 -2.50
N GLN A 277 -6.20 -10.30 -3.49
CA GLN A 277 -7.38 -11.15 -3.40
C GLN A 277 -8.64 -10.46 -2.81
N MET A 278 -8.79 -9.15 -3.05
CA MET A 278 -9.93 -8.39 -2.53
C MET A 278 -11.22 -8.68 -3.30
N LEU A 279 -11.15 -8.63 -4.64
CA LEU A 279 -12.26 -8.95 -5.56
C LEU A 279 -11.75 -9.86 -6.69
N ASP A 280 -10.93 -10.84 -6.37
CA ASP A 280 -10.16 -11.67 -7.32
C ASP A 280 -11.03 -12.32 -8.39
N SER A 281 -12.22 -12.80 -8.01
CA SER A 281 -13.17 -13.38 -8.95
C SER A 281 -13.57 -12.40 -10.07
N MET A 282 -13.48 -11.09 -9.84
CA MET A 282 -13.77 -10.06 -10.84
C MET A 282 -12.69 -9.91 -11.93
N ILE A 283 -11.57 -10.60 -11.81
CA ILE A 283 -10.65 -10.79 -12.95
C ILE A 283 -11.40 -11.41 -14.14
N LYS A 284 -12.28 -12.37 -13.87
CA LYS A 284 -13.01 -13.14 -14.90
C LYS A 284 -14.51 -12.88 -14.91
N ASN A 285 -15.10 -12.49 -13.80
CA ASN A 285 -16.55 -12.36 -13.62
C ASN A 285 -16.97 -10.88 -13.41
N PRO A 286 -18.16 -10.46 -13.87
CA PRO A 286 -18.64 -9.10 -13.74
C PRO A 286 -19.11 -8.73 -12.31
N ARG A 287 -19.15 -9.69 -11.39
CA ARG A 287 -19.55 -9.52 -9.99
C ARG A 287 -18.67 -10.33 -9.06
N PRO A 288 -18.38 -9.82 -7.85
CA PRO A 288 -17.63 -10.56 -6.84
C PRO A 288 -18.46 -11.66 -6.19
N THR A 289 -17.79 -12.54 -5.47
CA THR A 289 -18.44 -13.45 -4.54
C THR A 289 -18.94 -12.69 -3.28
N ARG A 290 -19.79 -13.34 -2.50
CA ARG A 290 -20.24 -12.79 -1.20
C ARG A 290 -19.11 -12.73 -0.19
N ALA A 291 -18.21 -13.71 -0.21
CA ALA A 291 -17.03 -13.76 0.66
C ALA A 291 -16.10 -12.57 0.40
N GLU A 292 -15.79 -12.25 -0.85
CA GLU A 292 -14.97 -11.10 -1.23
C GLU A 292 -15.62 -9.77 -0.81
N THR A 293 -16.93 -9.63 -1.01
CA THR A 293 -17.68 -8.44 -0.54
C THR A 293 -17.55 -8.27 0.98
N THR A 294 -17.64 -9.37 1.73
CA THR A 294 -17.49 -9.37 3.20
C THR A 294 -16.05 -9.06 3.60
N ASP A 295 -15.06 -9.57 2.88
CA ASP A 295 -13.65 -9.31 3.15
C ASP A 295 -13.29 -7.83 2.99
N VAL A 296 -13.72 -7.20 1.88
CA VAL A 296 -13.56 -5.75 1.67
C VAL A 296 -14.21 -4.95 2.80
N ALA A 297 -15.44 -5.29 3.19
CA ALA A 297 -16.14 -4.62 4.29
C ALA A 297 -15.40 -4.80 5.62
N ASN A 298 -14.92 -6.01 5.94
CA ASN A 298 -14.17 -6.30 7.16
C ASN A 298 -12.87 -5.51 7.26
N ALA A 299 -12.10 -5.38 6.17
CA ALA A 299 -10.89 -4.55 6.16
C ALA A 299 -11.22 -3.09 6.52
N ILE A 300 -12.35 -2.56 6.05
CA ILE A 300 -12.82 -1.21 6.37
C ILE A 300 -13.25 -1.10 7.84
N TYR A 301 -14.02 -2.06 8.38
CA TYR A 301 -14.41 -2.09 9.79
C TYR A 301 -13.21 -2.21 10.73
N GLN A 302 -12.16 -2.95 10.33
CA GLN A 302 -10.90 -3.04 11.06
C GLN A 302 -10.12 -1.71 11.08
N GLY A 303 -10.41 -0.80 10.13
CA GLY A 303 -9.82 0.53 10.07
C GLY A 303 -8.67 0.68 9.07
N THR A 304 -8.62 -0.13 8.02
CA THR A 304 -7.63 0.06 6.94
C THR A 304 -7.71 1.48 6.35
N SER A 305 -6.57 2.03 5.92
CA SER A 305 -6.54 3.35 5.27
C SER A 305 -6.90 3.27 3.79
N ALA A 306 -6.47 2.19 3.16
CA ALA A 306 -6.71 1.94 1.75
C ALA A 306 -6.89 0.44 1.47
N ILE A 307 -7.57 0.15 0.37
CA ILE A 307 -7.77 -1.17 -0.19
C ILE A 307 -7.25 -1.19 -1.63
N MET A 308 -6.73 -2.33 -2.09
CA MET A 308 -6.05 -2.40 -3.38
C MET A 308 -6.65 -3.46 -4.29
N LEU A 309 -6.82 -3.09 -5.56
CA LEU A 309 -7.10 -3.99 -6.69
C LEU A 309 -5.78 -4.30 -7.41
N SER A 310 -5.50 -5.57 -7.61
CA SER A 310 -4.29 -6.08 -8.27
C SER A 310 -4.60 -6.57 -9.69
N GLY A 311 -4.77 -7.86 -9.87
CA GLY A 311 -5.12 -8.49 -11.14
C GLY A 311 -6.46 -8.00 -11.70
N GLU A 312 -7.39 -7.64 -10.83
CA GLU A 312 -8.73 -7.16 -11.17
C GLU A 312 -8.69 -5.96 -12.12
N THR A 313 -7.74 -5.04 -11.91
CA THR A 313 -7.56 -3.86 -12.78
C THR A 313 -6.43 -4.02 -13.79
N ALA A 314 -5.34 -4.73 -13.44
CA ALA A 314 -4.17 -4.86 -14.30
C ALA A 314 -4.42 -5.74 -15.54
N ALA A 315 -5.08 -6.88 -15.37
CA ALA A 315 -5.27 -7.91 -16.41
C ALA A 315 -6.71 -8.42 -16.52
N GLY A 316 -7.61 -7.97 -15.63
CA GLY A 316 -9.00 -8.41 -15.57
C GLY A 316 -9.83 -7.97 -16.77
N LYS A 317 -10.93 -8.68 -17.00
CA LYS A 317 -11.92 -8.35 -18.04
C LYS A 317 -12.77 -7.12 -17.66
N TYR A 318 -12.90 -6.84 -16.37
CA TYR A 318 -13.85 -5.87 -15.80
C TYR A 318 -13.18 -4.85 -14.89
N PRO A 319 -12.11 -4.13 -15.34
CA PRO A 319 -11.32 -3.26 -14.46
C PRO A 319 -12.13 -2.12 -13.85
N VAL A 320 -12.99 -1.50 -14.62
CA VAL A 320 -13.82 -0.36 -14.18
C VAL A 320 -14.94 -0.84 -13.25
N GLU A 321 -15.59 -1.95 -13.57
CA GLU A 321 -16.64 -2.56 -12.75
C GLU A 321 -16.10 -3.02 -11.39
N ALA A 322 -14.87 -3.54 -11.36
CA ALA A 322 -14.19 -3.93 -10.12
C ALA A 322 -13.98 -2.71 -9.22
N LEU A 323 -13.48 -1.60 -9.75
CA LEU A 323 -13.36 -0.35 -9.01
C LEU A 323 -14.73 0.18 -8.54
N LYS A 324 -15.73 0.25 -9.43
CA LYS A 324 -17.09 0.69 -9.09
C LYS A 324 -17.70 -0.16 -7.98
N THR A 325 -17.47 -1.46 -8.01
CA THR A 325 -17.94 -2.39 -6.98
C THR A 325 -17.24 -2.13 -5.66
N MET A 326 -15.93 -1.99 -5.65
CA MET A 326 -15.15 -1.66 -4.46
C MET A 326 -15.57 -0.33 -3.84
N VAL A 327 -15.82 0.69 -4.67
CA VAL A 327 -16.37 1.99 -4.22
C VAL A 327 -17.73 1.83 -3.55
N LYS A 328 -18.64 1.05 -4.14
CA LYS A 328 -19.98 0.82 -3.58
C LYS A 328 -19.91 0.12 -2.22
N ILE A 329 -19.06 -0.91 -2.08
CA ILE A 329 -18.85 -1.61 -0.81
C ILE A 329 -18.29 -0.63 0.22
N ALA A 330 -17.25 0.13 -0.12
CA ALA A 330 -16.63 1.07 0.79
C ALA A 330 -17.62 2.13 1.29
N VAL A 331 -18.36 2.78 0.40
CA VAL A 331 -19.35 3.81 0.75
C VAL A 331 -20.45 3.24 1.65
N ARG A 332 -20.96 2.03 1.35
CA ARG A 332 -22.00 1.41 2.16
C ARG A 332 -21.50 1.00 3.55
N THR A 333 -20.30 0.43 3.62
CA THR A 333 -19.67 0.03 4.89
C THR A 333 -19.39 1.25 5.78
N GLU A 334 -18.81 2.32 5.20
CA GLU A 334 -18.50 3.55 5.94
C GLU A 334 -19.76 4.25 6.50
N ALA A 335 -20.89 4.12 5.83
CA ALA A 335 -22.16 4.66 6.31
C ALA A 335 -22.69 3.91 7.56
N ASP A 336 -22.19 2.72 7.85
CA ASP A 336 -22.53 1.90 9.01
C ASP A 336 -21.58 2.14 10.20
N VAL A 337 -20.40 2.74 9.94
CA VAL A 337 -19.40 2.98 10.98
C VAL A 337 -19.80 4.17 11.87
N GLU A 338 -19.94 3.94 13.18
CA GLU A 338 -20.19 4.98 14.19
C GLU A 338 -18.88 5.69 14.59
N TYR A 339 -18.35 6.58 13.74
CA TYR A 339 -17.05 7.23 13.92
C TYR A 339 -16.92 7.96 15.26
N ASN A 340 -17.94 8.70 15.71
CA ASN A 340 -17.89 9.44 16.97
C ASN A 340 -17.78 8.50 18.18
N LYS A 341 -18.45 7.35 18.15
CA LYS A 341 -18.33 6.32 19.19
C LYS A 341 -16.94 5.69 19.18
N GLN A 342 -16.41 5.38 17.98
CA GLN A 342 -15.05 4.85 17.85
C GLN A 342 -13.99 5.86 18.30
N PHE A 343 -14.19 7.15 18.04
CA PHE A 343 -13.31 8.22 18.54
C PHE A 343 -13.21 8.16 20.07
N SER A 344 -14.33 8.14 20.79
CA SER A 344 -14.35 8.10 22.25
C SER A 344 -13.68 6.86 22.85
N ILE A 345 -13.71 5.72 22.16
CA ILE A 345 -13.08 4.48 22.62
C ILE A 345 -11.55 4.50 22.37
N ARG A 346 -11.14 4.97 21.20
CA ARG A 346 -9.75 4.89 20.72
C ARG A 346 -8.84 6.00 21.27
N THR A 347 -9.40 7.07 21.82
CA THR A 347 -8.64 8.24 22.29
C THR A 347 -8.25 8.19 23.76
N LYS A 348 -8.37 7.04 24.42
CA LYS A 348 -8.01 6.88 25.84
C LYS A 348 -6.51 6.95 26.11
N GLU A 349 -5.69 6.63 25.12
CA GLU A 349 -4.23 6.71 25.20
C GLU A 349 -3.72 7.82 24.27
N HIS A 350 -3.09 8.85 24.83
CA HIS A 350 -2.55 9.97 24.09
C HIS A 350 -1.03 10.00 24.13
N GLU A 351 -0.42 10.19 22.97
CA GLU A 351 0.98 10.60 22.92
C GLU A 351 1.11 12.02 23.51
N ALA A 352 2.00 12.17 24.48
CA ALA A 352 2.25 13.47 25.12
C ALA A 352 3.09 14.38 24.22
N ASN A 353 2.56 14.76 23.04
CA ASN A 353 3.17 15.74 22.15
C ASN A 353 2.13 16.74 21.64
N MET A 354 2.62 17.94 21.30
CA MET A 354 1.78 19.08 20.91
C MET A 354 0.93 18.77 19.67
N THR A 355 1.50 18.15 18.64
CA THR A 355 0.80 17.83 17.39
C THR A 355 -0.35 16.85 17.63
N ALA A 356 -0.14 15.82 18.46
CA ALA A 356 -1.18 14.87 18.83
C ALA A 356 -2.29 15.56 19.62
N ALA A 357 -1.95 16.37 20.63
CA ALA A 357 -2.91 17.08 21.45
C ALA A 357 -3.79 18.04 20.63
N ILE A 358 -3.19 18.85 19.77
CA ILE A 358 -3.94 19.78 18.91
C ILE A 358 -4.79 19.04 17.87
N SER A 359 -4.28 17.98 17.26
CA SER A 359 -5.06 17.18 16.29
C SER A 359 -6.26 16.49 16.95
N HIS A 360 -6.09 15.98 18.18
CA HIS A 360 -7.17 15.44 18.99
C HIS A 360 -8.21 16.52 19.32
N ALA A 361 -7.77 17.67 19.86
CA ALA A 361 -8.64 18.81 20.17
C ALA A 361 -9.41 19.30 18.93
N THR A 362 -8.75 19.33 17.75
CA THR A 362 -9.37 19.68 16.47
C THR A 362 -10.54 18.73 16.15
N CYS A 363 -10.34 17.42 16.29
CA CYS A 363 -11.39 16.44 16.04
C CYS A 363 -12.52 16.52 17.08
N MET A 364 -12.19 16.72 18.37
CA MET A 364 -13.19 16.91 19.42
C MET A 364 -14.02 18.16 19.16
N THR A 365 -13.40 19.30 18.88
CA THR A 365 -14.09 20.54 18.52
C THR A 365 -15.02 20.36 17.33
N ALA A 366 -14.56 19.62 16.31
CA ALA A 366 -15.40 19.34 15.14
C ALA A 366 -16.63 18.47 15.48
N ILE A 367 -16.50 17.53 16.42
CA ILE A 367 -17.61 16.69 16.92
C ILE A 367 -18.58 17.57 17.71
N ASP A 368 -18.10 18.34 18.70
CA ASP A 368 -18.92 19.14 19.61
C ASP A 368 -19.71 20.22 18.87
N MET A 369 -19.10 20.81 17.83
CA MET A 369 -19.74 21.83 16.99
C MET A 369 -20.53 21.26 15.81
N ASN A 370 -20.57 19.94 15.64
CA ASN A 370 -21.13 19.28 14.45
C ASN A 370 -20.61 19.88 13.15
N ALA A 371 -19.28 20.12 13.09
CA ALA A 371 -18.62 20.80 11.97
C ALA A 371 -18.78 20.02 10.66
N ARG A 372 -19.00 20.75 9.57
CA ARG A 372 -19.10 20.20 8.22
C ARG A 372 -17.79 19.57 7.77
N ALA A 373 -16.67 20.21 8.09
CA ALA A 373 -15.33 19.74 7.73
C ALA A 373 -14.25 20.24 8.69
N ILE A 374 -13.13 19.51 8.70
CA ILE A 374 -11.85 19.97 9.24
C ILE A 374 -10.97 20.37 8.06
N ILE A 375 -10.45 21.59 8.06
CA ILE A 375 -9.51 22.10 7.06
C ILE A 375 -8.09 22.04 7.66
N ALA A 376 -7.31 21.05 7.21
CA ALA A 376 -5.95 20.81 7.68
C ALA A 376 -4.94 21.43 6.70
N ILE A 377 -4.30 22.53 7.10
CA ILE A 377 -3.33 23.23 6.26
C ILE A 377 -1.94 22.70 6.58
N THR A 378 -1.23 22.23 5.55
CA THR A 378 0.01 21.47 5.75
C THR A 378 0.95 21.59 4.55
N ARG A 379 2.26 21.67 4.80
CA ARG A 379 3.27 21.64 3.74
C ARG A 379 3.73 20.20 3.41
N SER A 380 3.83 19.34 4.43
CA SER A 380 4.36 17.98 4.33
C SER A 380 3.29 16.88 4.43
N GLY A 381 2.00 17.25 4.56
CA GLY A 381 0.91 16.31 4.81
C GLY A 381 0.76 15.87 6.28
N ASN A 382 1.67 16.27 7.17
CA ASN A 382 1.69 15.79 8.55
C ASN A 382 0.42 16.18 9.33
N THR A 383 -0.01 17.44 9.26
CA THR A 383 -1.23 17.92 9.95
C THR A 383 -2.46 17.11 9.50
N ALA A 384 -2.65 16.96 8.19
CA ALA A 384 -3.78 16.19 7.64
C ALA A 384 -3.72 14.71 8.07
N ARG A 385 -2.52 14.11 8.10
CA ARG A 385 -2.30 12.73 8.54
C ARG A 385 -2.60 12.57 10.03
N MET A 386 -2.18 13.51 10.88
CA MET A 386 -2.43 13.47 12.32
C MET A 386 -3.90 13.67 12.66
N VAL A 387 -4.63 14.52 11.96
CA VAL A 387 -6.10 14.62 12.06
C VAL A 387 -6.75 13.31 11.60
N SER A 388 -6.30 12.75 10.47
CA SER A 388 -6.79 11.47 9.94
C SER A 388 -6.61 10.30 10.91
N LYS A 389 -5.55 10.29 11.73
CA LYS A 389 -5.32 9.31 12.80
C LYS A 389 -6.53 9.15 13.71
N TYR A 390 -7.23 10.23 14.01
CA TYR A 390 -8.39 10.22 14.92
C TYR A 390 -9.71 9.84 14.25
N ARG A 391 -9.72 9.61 12.93
CA ARG A 391 -10.89 9.15 12.18
C ARG A 391 -12.17 9.96 12.44
N PRO A 392 -12.17 11.29 12.30
CA PRO A 392 -13.36 12.10 12.52
C PRO A 392 -14.50 11.70 11.57
N GLY A 393 -15.73 11.84 12.05
CA GLY A 393 -16.93 11.58 11.25
C GLY A 393 -17.11 12.56 10.09
N CYS A 394 -16.69 13.83 10.26
CA CYS A 394 -16.71 14.85 9.20
C CYS A 394 -15.61 14.65 8.15
N GLN A 395 -15.66 15.43 7.10
CA GLN A 395 -14.65 15.45 6.03
C GLN A 395 -13.37 16.12 6.51
N ILE A 396 -12.21 15.60 6.08
CA ILE A 396 -10.91 16.27 6.24
C ILE A 396 -10.49 16.84 4.90
N ILE A 397 -10.28 18.15 4.83
CA ILE A 397 -9.79 18.84 3.65
C ILE A 397 -8.32 19.19 3.90
N GLY A 398 -7.42 18.59 3.11
CA GLY A 398 -5.97 18.80 3.24
C GLY A 398 -5.49 19.86 2.25
N CYS A 399 -5.16 21.06 2.73
CA CYS A 399 -4.69 22.16 1.90
C CYS A 399 -3.16 22.23 1.90
N THR A 400 -2.53 22.28 0.72
CA THR A 400 -1.06 22.31 0.58
C THR A 400 -0.60 23.08 -0.65
N PRO A 401 0.53 23.83 -0.59
CA PRO A 401 1.16 24.41 -1.78
C PRO A 401 2.10 23.43 -2.51
N ASP A 402 2.41 22.27 -1.91
CA ASP A 402 3.35 21.31 -2.48
C ASP A 402 2.63 20.25 -3.33
N GLU A 403 2.97 20.18 -4.60
CA GLU A 403 2.37 19.27 -5.58
C GLU A 403 2.52 17.78 -5.24
N ARG A 404 3.65 17.36 -4.68
CA ARG A 404 3.86 15.96 -4.29
C ARG A 404 3.02 15.62 -3.07
N THR A 405 3.03 16.48 -2.05
CA THR A 405 2.18 16.35 -0.86
C THR A 405 0.69 16.31 -1.23
N TYR A 406 0.27 17.16 -2.20
CA TYR A 406 -1.09 17.14 -2.74
C TYR A 406 -1.49 15.75 -3.25
N ARG A 407 -0.61 15.10 -4.02
CA ARG A 407 -0.86 13.74 -4.50
C ARG A 407 -0.74 12.70 -3.38
N GLN A 408 0.26 12.81 -2.51
CA GLN A 408 0.47 11.85 -1.41
C GLN A 408 -0.68 11.85 -0.40
N MET A 409 -1.30 12.99 -0.12
CA MET A 409 -2.48 13.07 0.75
C MET A 409 -3.67 12.27 0.18
N ASN A 410 -3.66 11.95 -1.09
CA ASN A 410 -4.71 11.11 -1.69
C ASN A 410 -4.65 9.63 -1.23
N LEU A 411 -3.58 9.20 -0.55
CA LEU A 411 -3.50 7.92 0.16
C LEU A 411 -3.93 8.03 1.63
N VAL A 412 -4.06 9.25 2.18
CA VAL A 412 -4.42 9.44 3.59
C VAL A 412 -5.92 9.29 3.78
N TRP A 413 -6.33 8.41 4.71
CA TRP A 413 -7.72 8.12 4.99
C TRP A 413 -8.55 9.39 5.29
N GLY A 414 -9.72 9.49 4.69
CA GLY A 414 -10.67 10.59 4.91
C GLY A 414 -10.23 11.94 4.37
N VAL A 415 -8.98 12.11 3.92
CA VAL A 415 -8.46 13.38 3.43
C VAL A 415 -8.84 13.61 1.96
N THR A 416 -9.42 14.75 1.69
CA THR A 416 -9.62 15.28 0.33
C THR A 416 -8.59 16.39 0.13
N PRO A 417 -7.58 16.19 -0.71
CA PRO A 417 -6.54 17.19 -0.90
C PRO A 417 -6.99 18.34 -1.79
N ILE A 418 -6.51 19.54 -1.47
CA ILE A 418 -6.61 20.76 -2.28
C ILE A 418 -5.19 21.32 -2.47
N HIS A 419 -4.84 21.64 -3.72
CA HIS A 419 -3.66 22.41 -4.03
C HIS A 419 -3.99 23.90 -3.99
N MET A 420 -3.22 24.66 -3.21
CA MET A 420 -3.38 26.10 -3.06
C MET A 420 -2.04 26.82 -3.14
N LYS A 421 -2.05 28.13 -3.36
CA LYS A 421 -0.84 28.95 -3.37
C LYS A 421 -0.21 29.00 -1.96
N GLU A 422 1.10 29.19 -1.92
CA GLU A 422 1.81 29.44 -0.66
C GLU A 422 1.47 30.83 -0.14
N GLU A 423 1.13 30.92 1.15
CA GLU A 423 0.79 32.16 1.84
C GLU A 423 1.69 32.36 3.05
N TYR A 424 2.02 33.61 3.32
CA TYR A 424 2.91 34.00 4.41
C TYR A 424 2.20 34.74 5.55
N SER A 425 0.96 35.20 5.35
CA SER A 425 0.08 35.72 6.39
C SER A 425 -0.85 34.63 6.89
N MET A 426 -0.95 34.45 8.20
CA MET A 426 -1.83 33.48 8.82
C MET A 426 -3.29 33.76 8.48
N GLU A 427 -3.73 34.99 8.56
CA GLU A 427 -5.12 35.39 8.32
C GLU A 427 -5.52 35.09 6.87
N ILE A 428 -4.66 35.49 5.92
CA ILE A 428 -4.88 35.23 4.48
C ILE A 428 -4.88 33.73 4.20
N LEU A 429 -3.97 32.97 4.85
CA LEU A 429 -3.89 31.52 4.67
C LEU A 429 -5.17 30.80 5.10
N LEU A 430 -5.72 31.18 6.26
CA LEU A 430 -6.97 30.60 6.79
C LEU A 430 -8.16 30.98 5.89
N LEU A 431 -8.20 32.24 5.42
CA LEU A 431 -9.23 32.74 4.50
C LEU A 431 -9.19 31.94 3.19
N HIS A 432 -8.07 31.95 2.48
CA HIS A 432 -7.93 31.27 1.20
C HIS A 432 -8.14 29.75 1.28
N ALA A 433 -7.78 29.10 2.40
CA ALA A 433 -8.06 27.68 2.59
C ALA A 433 -9.56 27.39 2.72
N THR A 434 -10.31 28.31 3.36
CA THR A 434 -11.77 28.21 3.47
C THR A 434 -12.45 28.49 2.14
N GLU A 435 -12.06 29.54 1.41
CA GLU A 435 -12.54 29.88 0.08
C GLU A 435 -12.28 28.75 -0.93
N ALA A 436 -11.07 28.17 -0.91
CA ALA A 436 -10.73 27.03 -1.78
C ALA A 436 -11.60 25.79 -1.50
N ALA A 437 -11.98 25.57 -0.24
CA ALA A 437 -12.90 24.50 0.13
C ALA A 437 -14.33 24.78 -0.33
N GLU A 438 -14.77 26.04 -0.30
CA GLU A 438 -16.06 26.50 -0.77
C GLU A 438 -16.16 26.43 -2.30
N GLU A 439 -15.18 26.95 -3.04
CA GLU A 439 -15.10 26.88 -4.51
C GLU A 439 -15.17 25.42 -5.03
N LYS A 440 -14.63 24.46 -4.27
CA LYS A 440 -14.72 23.03 -4.61
C LYS A 440 -16.06 22.40 -4.19
N GLY A 441 -16.94 23.15 -3.53
CA GLY A 441 -18.24 22.69 -3.06
C GLY A 441 -18.18 21.70 -1.89
N TYR A 442 -17.08 21.70 -1.13
CA TYR A 442 -16.94 20.85 0.06
C TYR A 442 -17.62 21.45 1.28
N VAL A 443 -17.65 22.75 1.35
CA VAL A 443 -18.35 23.57 2.34
C VAL A 443 -19.12 24.69 1.63
N LYS A 444 -20.04 25.34 2.32
CA LYS A 444 -20.82 26.48 1.83
C LYS A 444 -21.00 27.51 2.93
N GLU A 445 -21.41 28.71 2.56
CA GLU A 445 -21.76 29.78 3.49
C GLU A 445 -22.69 29.27 4.61
N GLY A 446 -22.39 29.60 5.87
CA GLY A 446 -23.10 29.16 7.06
C GLY A 446 -22.65 27.80 7.63
N ASP A 447 -21.81 27.03 6.93
CA ASP A 447 -21.25 25.79 7.47
C ASP A 447 -20.20 26.11 8.55
N VAL A 448 -20.20 25.34 9.65
CA VAL A 448 -19.14 25.38 10.66
C VAL A 448 -17.96 24.56 10.18
N VAL A 449 -16.75 25.11 10.25
CA VAL A 449 -15.49 24.44 9.94
C VAL A 449 -14.47 24.62 11.06
N VAL A 450 -13.57 23.63 11.21
CA VAL A 450 -12.44 23.71 12.14
C VAL A 450 -11.15 23.68 11.32
N LEU A 451 -10.39 24.79 11.37
CA LEU A 451 -9.11 24.88 10.70
C LEU A 451 -7.98 24.47 11.66
N THR A 452 -6.95 23.83 11.15
CA THR A 452 -5.76 23.47 11.93
C THR A 452 -4.49 23.61 11.08
N VAL A 453 -3.43 24.15 11.70
CA VAL A 453 -2.18 24.51 11.02
C VAL A 453 -1.01 24.55 12.00
N GLY A 454 0.20 24.50 11.48
CA GLY A 454 1.44 24.72 12.24
C GLY A 454 1.96 26.16 12.12
N VAL A 455 2.22 26.81 13.25
CA VAL A 455 2.87 28.14 13.31
C VAL A 455 4.21 28.05 14.06
N PRO A 456 5.25 28.80 13.62
CA PRO A 456 5.25 29.73 12.47
C PRO A 456 5.15 29.00 11.13
N LEU A 457 4.57 29.69 10.15
CA LEU A 457 4.41 29.15 8.79
C LEU A 457 5.75 28.74 8.17
N GLY A 458 5.75 27.75 7.27
CA GLY A 458 6.93 27.26 6.57
C GLY A 458 7.74 26.21 7.34
N ARG A 459 7.43 25.88 8.59
CA ARG A 459 8.04 24.78 9.36
C ARG A 459 7.15 23.55 9.33
N SER A 460 7.71 22.42 8.91
CA SER A 460 6.99 21.14 8.88
C SER A 460 6.95 20.47 10.26
N GLY A 461 5.88 19.72 10.55
CA GLY A 461 5.78 18.84 11.73
C GLY A 461 5.31 19.50 13.02
N ASN A 462 4.90 20.76 12.98
CA ASN A 462 4.51 21.53 14.19
C ASN A 462 3.04 21.99 14.09
N THR A 463 2.08 21.07 14.23
CA THR A 463 0.66 21.44 14.31
C THR A 463 0.36 21.94 15.73
N ASN A 464 0.08 23.24 15.91
CA ASN A 464 -0.05 23.87 17.21
C ASN A 464 -1.17 24.93 17.30
N LEU A 465 -1.99 25.07 16.24
CA LEU A 465 -3.11 26.01 16.21
C LEU A 465 -4.36 25.31 15.67
N LEU A 466 -5.51 25.60 16.29
CA LEU A 466 -6.84 25.33 15.75
C LEU A 466 -7.69 26.61 15.84
N LYS A 467 -8.60 26.80 14.86
CA LYS A 467 -9.59 27.88 14.83
C LYS A 467 -10.93 27.28 14.36
N ALA A 468 -11.99 27.48 15.12
CA ALA A 468 -13.35 27.21 14.64
C ALA A 468 -13.94 28.50 14.07
N THR A 469 -14.67 28.40 12.96
CA THR A 469 -15.32 29.53 12.30
C THR A 469 -16.55 29.08 11.49
N VAL A 470 -17.40 30.03 11.14
CA VAL A 470 -18.50 29.82 10.19
C VAL A 470 -18.03 30.34 8.81
N VAL A 471 -18.30 29.59 7.76
CA VAL A 471 -17.94 29.99 6.39
C VAL A 471 -18.75 31.23 6.01
N GLY A 472 -18.08 32.29 5.53
CA GLY A 472 -18.67 33.58 5.23
C GLY A 472 -18.60 34.61 6.37
N GLU A 473 -18.27 34.21 7.60
CA GLU A 473 -18.01 35.11 8.73
C GLU A 473 -16.49 35.26 8.93
N TYR A 474 -15.92 36.36 8.47
CA TYR A 474 -14.46 36.63 8.50
C TYR A 474 -14.09 37.74 9.51
#